data_ac3a02f9cbebe72a2a3c3db5e9bfe150
#
_entry.id   ac3a02f9cbebe72a2a3c3db5e9bfe150
#
_cell.length_a   1.000
_cell.length_b   1.000
_cell.length_c   1.000
_cell.angle_alpha   90.00
_cell.angle_beta   90.00
_cell.angle_gamma   90.00
#
_symmetry.space_group_name_H-M   'P 1'
#
loop_
_entity.id
_entity.type
_entity.pdbx_description
1 polymer ?
#
loop_
_entity_poly.entity_id
_entity_poly.type
_entity_poly.pdbx_seq_one_letter_code
_entity_poly.pdbx_strand_id
1 'polypeptide(L)'
;MNTMRRKFLQVAAVAALGWGVRPAASLMASGGAEPSEGVLFASRHTVHAGPNALAAKRWAMVIDTRKLNEKVMEKVVHTCHSIHNVPNIPSNQNIKWIWEAHMDHLFLDDLHEYQPEKGAKAALALCNHCDNPPCVRVCPTKATFQREDGIVMMDFHRCIGCRYCMAGCPYGSRSFNFMDPRKHIETVNPDFPTRTKGVVEKCEFCAERLAEGKMPACVEVSEGAMVFGDLADETSSVRKLLANRFAIRRSPTLGTKPCVYYLV
;
A
#
# COMPACT_ATOMS: atom_id res chain seq x y z
N MET A 1 25.21 16.95 -50.59
CA MET A 1 24.29 15.91 -50.02
C MET A 1 24.53 14.62 -50.75
N ASN A 2 24.99 13.62 -50.05
CA ASN A 2 25.73 12.50 -50.59
C ASN A 2 24.85 11.51 -51.36
N THR A 3 25.12 11.36 -52.67
CA THR A 3 24.39 10.50 -53.62
C THR A 3 24.35 9.00 -53.19
N MET A 4 25.29 8.55 -52.39
CA MET A 4 25.29 7.18 -51.85
C MET A 4 24.17 6.92 -50.83
N ARG A 5 23.80 7.88 -49.98
CA ARG A 5 22.69 7.74 -49.04
C ARG A 5 21.33 7.63 -49.74
N ARG A 6 21.18 8.34 -50.84
CA ARG A 6 19.93 8.28 -51.63
C ARG A 6 19.74 6.94 -52.32
N LYS A 7 20.85 6.37 -52.89
CA LYS A 7 20.82 5.03 -53.48
C LYS A 7 20.57 3.93 -52.48
N PHE A 8 21.14 4.04 -51.25
CA PHE A 8 20.90 3.06 -50.18
C PHE A 8 19.44 3.02 -49.74
N LEU A 9 18.79 4.20 -49.59
CA LEU A 9 17.38 4.26 -49.20
C LEU A 9 16.44 3.76 -50.34
N GLN A 10 16.81 3.96 -51.63
CA GLN A 10 16.04 3.42 -52.74
C GLN A 10 16.15 1.89 -52.85
N VAL A 11 17.29 1.32 -52.61
CA VAL A 11 17.48 -0.15 -52.58
C VAL A 11 16.81 -0.80 -51.41
N ALA A 12 16.85 -0.16 -50.24
CA ALA A 12 16.14 -0.65 -49.03
C ALA A 12 14.60 -0.62 -49.20
N ALA A 13 14.06 0.39 -49.89
CA ALA A 13 12.63 0.47 -50.17
C ALA A 13 12.15 -0.62 -51.15
N VAL A 14 12.95 -0.94 -52.17
CA VAL A 14 12.63 -2.00 -53.15
C VAL A 14 12.77 -3.41 -52.56
N ALA A 15 13.72 -3.63 -51.64
CA ALA A 15 13.86 -4.91 -50.93
C ALA A 15 12.72 -5.17 -49.94
N ALA A 16 12.13 -4.10 -49.36
CA ALA A 16 10.98 -4.22 -48.46
C ALA A 16 9.67 -4.53 -49.22
N LEU A 17 9.58 -4.17 -50.51
CA LEU A 17 8.43 -4.45 -51.36
C LEU A 17 8.47 -5.79 -52.09
N GLY A 18 9.64 -6.46 -52.13
CA GLY A 18 9.87 -7.73 -52.84
C GLY A 18 9.69 -9.02 -52.04
N TRP A 19 9.58 -8.95 -50.75
CA TRP A 19 9.30 -10.13 -49.90
C TRP A 19 7.86 -10.05 -49.44
N GLY A 20 7.05 -10.87 -50.07
CA GLY A 20 5.62 -11.17 -49.92
C GLY A 20 4.96 -10.53 -48.69
N VAL A 21 4.36 -9.40 -48.91
CA VAL A 21 3.35 -8.88 -47.95
C VAL A 21 2.19 -9.87 -47.98
N ARG A 22 2.17 -10.83 -47.07
CA ARG A 22 0.90 -11.47 -46.71
C ARG A 22 0.00 -10.35 -46.17
N PRO A 23 -1.22 -10.18 -46.69
CA PRO A 23 -2.06 -9.10 -46.24
C PRO A 23 -2.29 -9.26 -44.73
N ALA A 24 -1.94 -8.24 -43.96
CA ALA A 24 -2.15 -8.16 -42.51
C ALA A 24 -3.61 -8.35 -42.09
N ALA A 25 -4.52 -8.34 -43.06
CA ALA A 25 -5.96 -8.60 -42.85
C ALA A 25 -6.28 -10.06 -42.43
N SER A 26 -5.42 -11.04 -42.72
CA SER A 26 -5.66 -12.45 -42.29
C SER A 26 -5.16 -12.76 -40.89
N LEU A 27 -4.41 -11.86 -40.27
CA LEU A 27 -3.94 -11.98 -38.87
C LEU A 27 -4.90 -11.34 -37.86
N MET A 28 -5.89 -10.57 -38.33
CA MET A 28 -6.88 -9.93 -37.45
C MET A 28 -8.21 -10.72 -37.35
N ALA A 29 -8.37 -11.80 -38.12
CA ALA A 29 -9.65 -12.55 -38.18
C ALA A 29 -9.67 -13.90 -37.43
N SER A 30 -8.60 -14.26 -36.73
CA SER A 30 -8.55 -15.53 -35.98
C SER A 30 -8.04 -15.38 -34.55
N GLY A 31 -8.35 -14.27 -33.93
CA GLY A 31 -8.08 -14.03 -32.53
C GLY A 31 -9.28 -13.38 -31.90
N GLY A 32 -10.26 -14.17 -31.51
CA GLY A 32 -11.05 -13.83 -30.35
C GLY A 32 -10.08 -13.79 -29.17
N ALA A 33 -9.23 -12.75 -29.14
CA ALA A 33 -8.54 -12.41 -27.92
C ALA A 33 -9.64 -11.89 -27.00
N GLU A 34 -10.07 -12.73 -26.08
CA GLU A 34 -10.63 -12.22 -24.84
C GLU A 34 -9.74 -11.07 -24.39
N PRO A 35 -10.32 -9.92 -23.95
CA PRO A 35 -9.49 -8.86 -23.40
C PRO A 35 -8.66 -9.51 -22.31
N SER A 36 -7.37 -9.61 -22.50
CA SER A 36 -6.44 -10.08 -21.48
C SER A 36 -6.52 -9.08 -20.32
N GLU A 37 -7.48 -9.30 -19.45
CA GLU A 37 -7.44 -8.80 -18.10
C GLU A 37 -6.18 -9.36 -17.49
N GLY A 38 -5.10 -8.63 -17.48
CA GLY A 38 -4.02 -9.24 -16.74
C GLY A 38 -2.62 -8.73 -16.89
N VAL A 39 -2.34 -7.82 -17.77
CA VAL A 39 -0.93 -7.41 -17.95
C VAL A 39 -0.47 -6.31 -16.99
N LEU A 40 -1.36 -5.72 -16.18
CA LEU A 40 -1.04 -4.60 -15.29
C LEU A 40 -1.13 -4.89 -13.79
N PHE A 41 -1.55 -6.08 -13.38
CA PHE A 41 -1.61 -6.38 -11.95
C PHE A 41 -0.38 -7.18 -11.55
N ALA A 42 0.36 -6.64 -10.57
CA ALA A 42 1.43 -7.39 -9.92
C ALA A 42 0.84 -8.71 -9.38
N SER A 43 1.45 -9.84 -9.72
CA SER A 43 1.05 -11.16 -9.21
C SER A 43 0.97 -11.12 -7.68
N ARG A 44 -0.13 -11.59 -7.12
CA ARG A 44 -0.25 -11.78 -5.67
C ARG A 44 0.60 -12.97 -5.26
N HIS A 45 1.29 -12.84 -4.15
CA HIS A 45 2.14 -13.92 -3.63
C HIS A 45 1.34 -14.82 -2.70
N THR A 46 1.38 -16.12 -2.98
CA THR A 46 0.82 -17.16 -2.12
C THR A 46 1.56 -17.18 -0.77
N VAL A 47 0.81 -17.27 0.30
CA VAL A 47 1.33 -17.36 1.66
C VAL A 47 0.89 -18.68 2.26
N HIS A 48 1.86 -19.48 2.68
CA HIS A 48 1.58 -20.71 3.41
C HIS A 48 1.30 -20.34 4.87
N ALA A 49 0.03 -20.40 5.26
CA ALA A 49 -0.38 -20.14 6.63
C ALA A 49 0.02 -21.31 7.54
N GLY A 50 0.58 -21.00 8.72
CA GLY A 50 0.77 -21.98 9.79
C GLY A 50 -0.58 -22.45 10.36
N PRO A 51 -0.59 -23.51 11.17
CA PRO A 51 -1.83 -24.11 11.69
C PRO A 51 -2.65 -23.15 12.58
N ASN A 52 -2.01 -22.18 13.19
CA ASN A 52 -2.66 -21.20 14.08
C ASN A 52 -2.90 -19.85 13.40
N ALA A 53 -2.48 -19.67 12.15
CA ALA A 53 -2.57 -18.38 11.47
C ALA A 53 -4.03 -17.95 11.26
N LEU A 54 -4.30 -16.68 11.50
CA LEU A 54 -5.54 -16.08 11.08
C LEU A 54 -5.56 -15.96 9.54
N ALA A 55 -6.62 -16.44 8.93
CA ALA A 55 -6.78 -16.44 7.49
C ALA A 55 -7.94 -15.53 7.08
N ALA A 56 -7.77 -14.83 5.97
CA ALA A 56 -8.81 -14.04 5.34
C ALA A 56 -8.61 -14.03 3.82
N LYS A 57 -9.67 -13.83 3.08
CA LYS A 57 -9.58 -13.55 1.64
C LYS A 57 -9.15 -12.11 1.38
N ARG A 58 -9.55 -11.19 2.26
CA ARG A 58 -9.24 -9.76 2.11
C ARG A 58 -9.24 -9.04 3.44
N TRP A 59 -8.07 -8.79 3.99
CA TRP A 59 -7.95 -8.03 5.23
C TRP A 59 -8.32 -6.56 5.05
N ALA A 60 -9.05 -6.02 6.02
CA ALA A 60 -9.39 -4.61 6.10
C ALA A 60 -9.41 -4.10 7.54
N MET A 61 -9.23 -2.80 7.68
CA MET A 61 -9.26 -2.06 8.94
C MET A 61 -10.42 -1.06 8.91
N VAL A 62 -11.17 -0.98 10.00
CA VAL A 62 -12.16 0.09 10.24
C VAL A 62 -11.69 0.89 11.44
N ILE A 63 -11.67 2.21 11.30
CA ILE A 63 -11.29 3.16 12.36
C ILE A 63 -12.51 4.00 12.71
N ASP A 64 -13.02 3.88 13.92
CA ASP A 64 -14.10 4.72 14.43
C ASP A 64 -13.54 6.03 14.99
N THR A 65 -13.61 7.10 14.20
CA THR A 65 -13.01 8.39 14.56
C THR A 65 -13.64 9.02 15.81
N ARG A 66 -14.87 8.61 16.18
CA ARG A 66 -15.57 9.13 17.35
C ARG A 66 -15.05 8.56 18.66
N LYS A 67 -14.43 7.37 18.60
CA LYS A 67 -13.82 6.70 19.74
C LYS A 67 -12.36 7.08 19.94
N LEU A 68 -11.75 7.76 18.96
CA LEU A 68 -10.38 8.20 19.07
C LEU A 68 -10.28 9.42 20.00
N ASN A 69 -9.37 9.36 20.93
CA ASN A 69 -8.90 10.46 21.73
C ASN A 69 -7.37 10.44 21.77
N GLU A 70 -6.74 11.49 22.23
CA GLU A 70 -5.29 11.66 22.23
C GLU A 70 -4.57 10.47 22.91
N LYS A 71 -5.06 10.04 24.08
CA LYS A 71 -4.46 8.93 24.84
C LYS A 71 -4.51 7.61 24.09
N VAL A 72 -5.65 7.32 23.43
CA VAL A 72 -5.81 6.09 22.63
C VAL A 72 -4.89 6.15 21.41
N MET A 73 -4.79 7.30 20.73
CA MET A 73 -3.94 7.46 19.56
C MET A 73 -2.47 7.31 19.92
N GLU A 74 -2.01 7.98 20.97
CA GLU A 74 -0.65 7.87 21.49
C GLU A 74 -0.30 6.41 21.85
N LYS A 75 -1.18 5.72 22.59
CA LYS A 75 -1.03 4.32 22.96
C LYS A 75 -0.90 3.41 21.73
N VAL A 76 -1.73 3.62 20.73
CA VAL A 76 -1.72 2.86 19.47
C VAL A 76 -0.42 3.09 18.70
N VAL A 77 0.01 4.33 18.53
CA VAL A 77 1.25 4.69 17.86
C VAL A 77 2.45 4.10 18.58
N HIS A 78 2.54 4.30 19.90
CA HIS A 78 3.62 3.78 20.73
C HIS A 78 3.72 2.24 20.64
N THR A 79 2.58 1.53 20.79
CA THR A 79 2.56 0.06 20.72
C THR A 79 3.02 -0.45 19.36
N CYS A 80 2.54 0.14 18.28
CA CYS A 80 2.97 -0.22 16.92
C CYS A 80 4.46 -0.01 16.73
N HIS A 81 4.97 1.13 17.15
CA HIS A 81 6.37 1.50 16.95
C HIS A 81 7.32 0.65 17.81
N SER A 82 6.96 0.35 19.06
CA SER A 82 7.74 -0.53 19.94
C SER A 82 7.87 -1.94 19.39
N ILE A 83 6.74 -2.54 18.97
CA ILE A 83 6.73 -3.93 18.47
C ILE A 83 7.55 -4.06 17.20
N HIS A 84 7.44 -3.09 16.28
CA HIS A 84 8.04 -3.18 14.96
C HIS A 84 9.40 -2.46 14.85
N ASN A 85 10.01 -2.09 15.97
CA ASN A 85 11.30 -1.38 15.96
C ASN A 85 11.29 -0.14 15.06
N VAL A 86 10.19 0.64 15.08
CA VAL A 86 10.09 1.87 14.30
C VAL A 86 10.86 2.97 14.99
N PRO A 87 11.86 3.58 14.32
CA PRO A 87 12.68 4.61 14.93
C PRO A 87 11.91 5.91 15.17
N ASN A 88 12.25 6.62 16.21
CA ASN A 88 11.80 8.00 16.45
C ASN A 88 12.88 8.99 16.03
N ILE A 89 12.74 9.55 14.83
CA ILE A 89 13.71 10.52 14.29
C ILE A 89 13.05 11.91 14.38
N PRO A 90 13.58 12.84 15.20
CA PRO A 90 13.00 14.16 15.42
C PRO A 90 13.22 15.08 14.21
N SER A 91 12.68 14.75 13.06
CA SER A 91 12.80 15.52 11.82
C SER A 91 11.64 15.20 10.87
N ASN A 92 11.56 15.95 9.76
CA ASN A 92 10.62 15.67 8.66
C ASN A 92 10.90 14.35 7.94
N GLN A 93 12.03 13.68 8.26
CA GLN A 93 12.41 12.36 7.75
C GLN A 93 12.00 11.23 8.70
N ASN A 94 11.14 11.50 9.68
CA ASN A 94 10.65 10.49 10.62
C ASN A 94 9.99 9.32 9.90
N ILE A 95 10.16 8.12 10.46
CA ILE A 95 9.58 6.90 9.93
C ILE A 95 8.16 6.73 10.48
N LYS A 96 7.19 6.50 9.58
CA LYS A 96 5.77 6.41 9.93
C LYS A 96 5.22 5.05 9.52
N TRP A 97 4.77 4.28 10.50
CA TRP A 97 3.98 3.05 10.26
C TRP A 97 2.51 3.31 10.52
N ILE A 98 2.19 3.87 11.68
CA ILE A 98 0.92 4.47 12.04
C ILE A 98 1.23 5.81 12.70
N TRP A 99 0.43 6.83 12.43
CA TRP A 99 0.68 8.18 12.96
C TRP A 99 -0.63 8.94 13.10
N GLU A 100 -0.60 9.97 13.92
CA GLU A 100 -1.68 10.92 14.04
C GLU A 100 -1.66 11.94 12.90
N ALA A 101 -2.81 12.24 12.34
CA ALA A 101 -2.99 13.26 11.33
C ALA A 101 -4.36 13.93 11.48
N HIS A 102 -4.46 15.20 11.14
CA HIS A 102 -5.73 15.89 11.09
C HIS A 102 -6.60 15.39 9.94
N MET A 103 -7.92 15.37 10.14
CA MET A 103 -8.89 14.88 9.15
C MET A 103 -8.83 15.65 7.83
N ASP A 104 -8.57 16.96 7.89
CA ASP A 104 -8.36 17.81 6.71
C ASP A 104 -7.16 17.39 5.86
N HIS A 105 -6.08 16.88 6.48
CA HIS A 105 -4.94 16.32 5.77
C HIS A 105 -5.19 14.90 5.24
N LEU A 106 -6.14 14.18 5.82
CA LEU A 106 -6.48 12.82 5.40
C LEU A 106 -7.50 12.78 4.26
N PHE A 107 -8.42 13.74 4.24
CA PHE A 107 -9.58 13.78 3.34
C PHE A 107 -9.61 15.10 2.56
N LEU A 108 -8.56 15.35 1.78
CA LEU A 108 -8.40 16.57 0.98
C LEU A 108 -9.53 16.76 -0.04
N ASP A 109 -10.10 15.66 -0.54
CA ASP A 109 -11.17 15.71 -1.55
C ASP A 109 -12.53 16.18 -0.95
N ASP A 110 -12.66 16.16 0.38
CA ASP A 110 -13.88 16.51 1.11
C ASP A 110 -13.80 17.89 1.79
N LEU A 111 -12.76 18.68 1.49
CA LEU A 111 -12.57 20.02 2.05
C LEU A 111 -13.53 21.03 1.41
N HIS A 112 -14.03 21.97 2.22
CA HIS A 112 -14.85 23.09 1.77
C HIS A 112 -14.44 24.38 2.50
N GLU A 113 -14.83 25.52 1.96
CA GLU A 113 -14.42 26.86 2.43
C GLU A 113 -14.91 27.25 3.82
N TYR A 114 -15.88 26.52 4.37
CA TYR A 114 -16.46 26.78 5.70
C TYR A 114 -15.85 25.90 6.80
N GLN A 115 -14.82 25.12 6.49
CA GLN A 115 -14.12 24.35 7.52
C GLN A 115 -13.33 25.29 8.44
N PRO A 116 -13.31 25.04 9.76
CA PRO A 116 -12.51 25.85 10.67
C PRO A 116 -11.02 25.66 10.37
N GLU A 117 -10.29 26.76 10.21
CA GLU A 117 -8.83 26.75 9.98
C GLU A 117 -8.05 26.07 11.12
N LYS A 118 -8.61 26.00 12.30
CA LYS A 118 -8.03 25.37 13.49
C LYS A 118 -9.06 24.46 14.15
N GLY A 119 -8.71 23.18 14.33
CA GLY A 119 -9.51 22.25 15.13
C GLY A 119 -10.08 21.06 14.37
N ALA A 120 -9.59 20.76 13.18
CA ALA A 120 -9.90 19.49 12.54
C ALA A 120 -9.51 18.36 13.49
N LYS A 121 -10.45 17.46 13.74
CA LYS A 121 -10.25 16.30 14.62
C LYS A 121 -9.08 15.48 14.11
N ALA A 122 -8.20 15.07 15.00
CA ALA A 122 -7.13 14.13 14.67
C ALA A 122 -7.67 12.71 14.51
N ALA A 123 -7.07 11.94 13.62
CA ALA A 123 -7.32 10.53 13.43
C ALA A 123 -6.01 9.78 13.18
N LEU A 124 -6.07 8.45 13.25
CA LEU A 124 -4.94 7.60 12.97
C LEU A 124 -4.83 7.34 11.47
N ALA A 125 -3.65 7.52 10.92
CA ALA A 125 -3.30 7.21 9.54
C ALA A 125 -2.27 6.08 9.47
N LEU A 126 -2.41 5.21 8.47
CA LEU A 126 -1.51 4.09 8.22
C LEU A 126 -1.52 3.72 6.75
N CYS A 127 -0.77 2.68 6.36
CA CYS A 127 -0.86 2.14 5.01
C CYS A 127 -2.28 1.63 4.73
N ASN A 128 -2.86 2.04 3.60
CA ASN A 128 -4.22 1.65 3.23
C ASN A 128 -4.34 0.22 2.68
N HIS A 129 -3.25 -0.51 2.50
CA HIS A 129 -3.25 -1.86 1.91
C HIS A 129 -4.21 -1.97 0.71
N CYS A 130 -4.05 -1.02 -0.22
CA CYS A 130 -4.92 -0.85 -1.38
C CYS A 130 -5.11 -2.16 -2.15
N ASP A 131 -6.31 -2.39 -2.69
CA ASP A 131 -6.56 -3.55 -3.56
C ASP A 131 -5.86 -3.40 -4.91
N ASN A 132 -5.74 -2.16 -5.38
CA ASN A 132 -5.00 -1.80 -6.58
C ASN A 132 -3.80 -0.91 -6.19
N PRO A 133 -2.69 -1.49 -5.65
CA PRO A 133 -1.62 -0.71 -5.03
C PRO A 133 -0.63 -0.16 -6.07
N PRO A 134 -0.60 1.16 -6.34
CA PRO A 134 0.33 1.73 -7.29
C PRO A 134 1.79 1.55 -6.86
N CYS A 135 2.04 1.55 -5.56
CA CYS A 135 3.37 1.35 -4.99
C CYS A 135 3.98 -0.03 -5.29
N VAL A 136 3.15 -1.07 -5.49
CA VAL A 136 3.60 -2.40 -5.91
C VAL A 136 3.97 -2.38 -7.39
N ARG A 137 3.16 -1.74 -8.22
CA ARG A 137 3.39 -1.67 -9.67
C ARG A 137 4.69 -0.96 -10.07
N VAL A 138 5.06 0.09 -9.32
CA VAL A 138 6.25 0.89 -9.65
C VAL A 138 7.55 0.33 -9.06
N CYS A 139 7.52 -0.76 -8.29
CA CYS A 139 8.71 -1.31 -7.66
C CYS A 139 9.54 -2.13 -8.67
N PRO A 140 10.74 -1.69 -9.07
CA PRO A 140 11.54 -2.37 -10.09
C PRO A 140 12.07 -3.73 -9.61
N THR A 141 12.35 -3.86 -8.32
CA THR A 141 12.89 -5.09 -7.71
C THR A 141 11.82 -6.01 -7.14
N LYS A 142 10.53 -5.60 -7.23
CA LYS A 142 9.41 -6.28 -6.56
C LYS A 142 9.62 -6.47 -5.05
N ALA A 143 10.43 -5.61 -4.44
CA ALA A 143 10.61 -5.56 -2.99
C ALA A 143 9.30 -5.25 -2.27
N THR A 144 8.43 -4.44 -2.88
CA THR A 144 7.07 -4.28 -2.40
C THR A 144 6.14 -5.13 -3.25
N PHE A 145 5.31 -5.93 -2.60
CA PHE A 145 4.43 -6.91 -3.23
C PHE A 145 3.10 -7.02 -2.49
N GLN A 146 2.11 -7.61 -3.11
CA GLN A 146 0.81 -7.88 -2.49
C GLN A 146 0.61 -9.38 -2.31
N ARG A 147 0.18 -9.79 -1.12
CA ARG A 147 -0.20 -11.16 -0.78
C ARG A 147 -1.62 -11.45 -1.31
N GLU A 148 -2.00 -12.73 -1.39
CA GLU A 148 -3.36 -13.16 -1.80
C GLU A 148 -4.45 -12.62 -0.88
N ASP A 149 -4.17 -12.50 0.42
CA ASP A 149 -5.07 -11.94 1.43
C ASP A 149 -5.15 -10.40 1.38
N GLY A 150 -4.48 -9.79 0.41
CA GLY A 150 -4.50 -8.36 0.14
C GLY A 150 -3.52 -7.52 0.93
N ILE A 151 -2.75 -8.09 1.84
CA ILE A 151 -1.72 -7.35 2.57
C ILE A 151 -0.63 -6.92 1.60
N VAL A 152 -0.29 -5.64 1.61
CA VAL A 152 0.86 -5.12 0.87
C VAL A 152 2.07 -5.19 1.79
N MET A 153 3.07 -5.97 1.38
CA MET A 153 4.29 -6.25 2.13
C MET A 153 5.49 -5.49 1.58
N MET A 154 6.58 -5.53 2.35
CA MET A 154 7.87 -4.98 1.96
C MET A 154 8.99 -5.96 2.30
N ASP A 155 9.74 -6.40 1.31
CA ASP A 155 10.98 -7.15 1.49
C ASP A 155 12.15 -6.17 1.56
N PHE A 156 12.66 -5.97 2.76
CA PHE A 156 13.74 -5.02 3.02
C PHE A 156 15.07 -5.43 2.36
N HIS A 157 15.28 -6.73 2.10
CA HIS A 157 16.50 -7.24 1.47
C HIS A 157 16.52 -6.97 -0.05
N ARG A 158 15.36 -6.96 -0.70
CA ARG A 158 15.23 -6.64 -2.12
C ARG A 158 15.15 -5.14 -2.39
N CYS A 159 14.94 -4.32 -1.35
CA CYS A 159 14.79 -2.90 -1.51
C CYS A 159 16.11 -2.22 -1.87
N ILE A 160 16.18 -1.57 -3.02
CA ILE A 160 17.35 -0.79 -3.48
C ILE A 160 17.23 0.71 -3.15
N GLY A 161 16.21 1.13 -2.42
CA GLY A 161 16.05 2.52 -2.00
C GLY A 161 15.72 3.51 -3.10
N CYS A 162 15.22 3.10 -4.26
CA CYS A 162 14.87 3.98 -5.37
C CYS A 162 13.72 4.95 -5.07
N ARG A 163 12.93 4.69 -4.03
CA ARG A 163 11.80 5.52 -3.53
C ARG A 163 10.62 5.69 -4.50
N TYR A 164 10.58 4.98 -5.64
CA TYR A 164 9.45 5.03 -6.56
C TYR A 164 8.12 4.67 -5.90
N CYS A 165 8.13 3.72 -4.95
CA CYS A 165 6.95 3.37 -4.19
C CYS A 165 6.47 4.49 -3.24
N MET A 166 7.34 5.41 -2.82
CA MET A 166 6.95 6.61 -2.07
C MET A 166 6.27 7.61 -3.00
N ALA A 167 6.86 7.88 -4.17
CA ALA A 167 6.27 8.76 -5.18
C ALA A 167 4.93 8.20 -5.72
N GLY A 168 4.82 6.87 -5.82
CA GLY A 168 3.59 6.21 -6.26
C GLY A 168 2.51 6.08 -5.19
N CYS A 169 2.78 6.39 -3.92
CA CYS A 169 1.79 6.30 -2.85
C CYS A 169 1.09 7.65 -2.62
N PRO A 170 -0.20 7.79 -2.97
CA PRO A 170 -0.88 9.08 -2.81
C PRO A 170 -1.21 9.41 -1.35
N TYR A 171 -0.96 8.47 -0.43
CA TYR A 171 -1.33 8.59 0.99
C TYR A 171 -0.16 8.96 1.90
N GLY A 172 1.06 9.09 1.37
CA GLY A 172 2.26 9.33 2.17
C GLY A 172 2.60 8.22 3.17
N SER A 173 2.10 7.00 2.94
CA SER A 173 2.22 5.89 3.89
C SER A 173 3.52 5.09 3.73
N ARG A 174 4.56 5.71 3.19
CA ARG A 174 5.87 5.09 3.02
C ARG A 174 6.96 6.04 3.46
N SER A 175 7.84 5.58 4.32
CA SER A 175 8.95 6.34 4.86
C SER A 175 10.28 5.71 4.44
N PHE A 176 11.33 6.51 4.29
CA PHE A 176 12.64 6.05 3.84
C PHE A 176 13.71 6.30 4.88
N ASN A 177 14.54 5.31 5.12
CA ASN A 177 15.66 5.40 6.06
C ASN A 177 16.85 6.14 5.43
N PHE A 178 16.89 7.46 5.55
CA PHE A 178 18.01 8.30 5.10
C PHE A 178 19.26 8.11 5.95
N MET A 179 19.12 7.66 7.19
CA MET A 179 20.18 7.35 8.14
C MET A 179 19.98 5.95 8.73
N ASP A 180 20.91 5.47 9.54
CA ASP A 180 20.75 4.20 10.25
C ASP A 180 19.65 4.35 11.33
N PRO A 181 18.50 3.68 11.16
CA PRO A 181 17.35 3.81 12.06
C PRO A 181 17.62 3.23 13.45
N ARG A 182 18.51 2.24 13.59
CA ARG A 182 18.79 1.54 14.84
C ARG A 182 19.25 2.46 15.97
N LYS A 183 19.91 3.57 15.64
CA LYS A 183 20.35 4.58 16.60
C LYS A 183 19.21 5.40 17.21
N HIS A 184 18.02 5.31 16.64
CA HIS A 184 16.83 6.06 17.03
C HIS A 184 15.71 5.16 17.57
N ILE A 185 16.02 3.89 17.89
CA ILE A 185 15.12 2.95 18.54
C ILE A 185 15.53 2.94 20.02
N GLU A 186 14.62 3.32 20.91
CA GLU A 186 14.87 3.38 22.36
C GLU A 186 15.15 2.01 22.94
N THR A 187 14.28 1.05 22.63
CA THR A 187 14.40 -0.33 23.07
C THR A 187 14.11 -1.25 21.90
N VAL A 188 15.10 -2.05 21.51
CA VAL A 188 14.97 -2.98 20.40
C VAL A 188 14.15 -4.20 20.85
N ASN A 189 13.06 -4.47 20.13
CA ASN A 189 12.32 -5.73 20.23
C ASN A 189 13.09 -6.82 19.48
N PRO A 190 13.58 -7.89 20.15
CA PRO A 190 14.35 -8.94 19.50
C PRO A 190 13.50 -9.82 18.56
N ASP A 191 12.18 -9.85 18.76
CA ASP A 191 11.25 -10.68 17.97
C ASP A 191 10.90 -10.09 16.62
N PHE A 192 11.31 -8.83 16.35
CA PHE A 192 11.05 -8.17 15.08
C PHE A 192 12.35 -7.58 14.50
N PRO A 193 12.62 -7.76 13.19
CA PRO A 193 13.87 -7.29 12.58
C PRO A 193 13.98 -5.77 12.60
N THR A 194 15.19 -5.25 12.87
CA THR A 194 15.51 -3.85 12.61
C THR A 194 15.83 -3.66 11.14
N ARG A 195 15.64 -2.43 10.64
CA ARG A 195 15.99 -2.09 9.26
C ARG A 195 17.35 -1.43 9.18
N THR A 196 17.81 -1.27 7.96
CA THR A 196 19.07 -0.60 7.65
C THR A 196 18.81 0.74 6.95
N LYS A 197 19.82 1.59 6.90
CA LYS A 197 19.81 2.76 6.02
C LYS A 197 19.53 2.31 4.57
N GLY A 198 18.76 3.08 3.83
CA GLY A 198 18.56 2.88 2.40
C GLY A 198 17.33 2.06 2.03
N VAL A 199 16.49 1.65 2.99
CA VAL A 199 15.25 0.91 2.72
C VAL A 199 14.01 1.74 3.04
N VAL A 200 12.90 1.42 2.37
CA VAL A 200 11.58 2.02 2.62
C VAL A 200 10.82 1.16 3.63
N GLU A 201 10.10 1.81 4.53
CA GLU A 201 9.25 1.16 5.54
C GLU A 201 7.79 1.61 5.44
N LYS A 202 6.89 0.80 6.00
CA LYS A 202 5.46 1.08 6.15
C LYS A 202 4.78 0.05 7.06
N CYS A 203 3.57 0.34 7.50
CA CYS A 203 2.70 -0.64 8.17
C CYS A 203 2.48 -1.88 7.29
N GLU A 204 2.54 -3.08 7.87
CA GLU A 204 2.35 -4.38 7.21
C GLU A 204 1.17 -5.17 7.77
N PHE A 205 0.21 -4.49 8.45
CA PHE A 205 -0.93 -5.09 9.14
C PHE A 205 -0.53 -6.17 10.15
N CYS A 206 0.66 -6.05 10.76
CA CYS A 206 1.20 -7.03 11.69
C CYS A 206 1.11 -8.46 11.13
N ALA A 207 1.58 -8.66 9.89
CA ALA A 207 1.47 -9.96 9.20
C ALA A 207 2.11 -11.11 9.99
N GLU A 208 3.17 -10.83 10.75
CA GLU A 208 3.84 -11.76 11.67
C GLU A 208 2.90 -12.21 12.80
N ARG A 209 2.15 -11.26 13.39
CA ARG A 209 1.19 -11.57 14.45
C ARG A 209 -0.01 -12.36 13.93
N LEU A 210 -0.49 -12.03 12.73
CA LEU A 210 -1.55 -12.78 12.06
C LEU A 210 -1.12 -14.23 11.81
N ALA A 211 0.15 -14.46 11.48
CA ALA A 211 0.71 -15.81 11.32
C ALA A 211 0.72 -16.62 12.63
N GLU A 212 0.76 -15.94 13.78
CA GLU A 212 0.69 -16.54 15.12
C GLU A 212 -0.75 -16.65 15.67
N GLY A 213 -1.76 -16.25 14.89
CA GLY A 213 -3.15 -16.26 15.35
C GLY A 213 -3.56 -15.05 16.20
N LYS A 214 -2.74 -13.99 16.21
CA LYS A 214 -2.98 -12.78 17.00
C LYS A 214 -3.49 -11.65 16.11
N MET A 215 -4.34 -10.79 16.66
CA MET A 215 -4.77 -9.57 15.97
C MET A 215 -3.63 -8.55 15.86
N PRO A 216 -3.72 -7.57 14.92
CA PRO A 216 -2.79 -6.45 14.90
C PRO A 216 -2.73 -5.74 16.25
N ALA A 217 -1.53 -5.43 16.71
CA ALA A 217 -1.32 -4.85 18.03
C ALA A 217 -2.05 -3.51 18.23
N CYS A 218 -2.13 -2.69 17.20
CA CYS A 218 -2.87 -1.44 17.22
C CYS A 218 -4.38 -1.65 17.48
N VAL A 219 -4.94 -2.75 17.00
CA VAL A 219 -6.36 -3.11 17.24
C VAL A 219 -6.57 -3.50 18.70
N GLU A 220 -5.69 -4.34 19.25
CA GLU A 220 -5.81 -4.81 20.65
C GLU A 220 -5.79 -3.68 21.66
N VAL A 221 -4.97 -2.63 21.42
CA VAL A 221 -4.81 -1.52 22.38
C VAL A 221 -5.73 -0.33 22.10
N SER A 222 -6.50 -0.36 21.02
CA SER A 222 -7.33 0.77 20.55
C SER A 222 -8.64 0.96 21.31
N GLU A 223 -8.93 0.14 22.33
CA GLU A 223 -10.15 0.22 23.12
C GLU A 223 -11.43 0.16 22.25
N GLY A 224 -11.37 -0.59 21.16
CA GLY A 224 -12.47 -0.74 20.21
C GLY A 224 -12.66 0.43 19.22
N ALA A 225 -11.68 1.34 19.14
CA ALA A 225 -11.65 2.36 18.09
C ALA A 225 -11.19 1.81 16.74
N MET A 226 -10.44 0.72 16.74
CA MET A 226 -10.00 0.04 15.52
C MET A 226 -10.54 -1.38 15.48
N VAL A 227 -11.07 -1.79 14.33
CA VAL A 227 -11.60 -3.14 14.10
C VAL A 227 -10.95 -3.70 12.84
N PHE A 228 -10.47 -4.93 12.92
CA PHE A 228 -9.79 -5.61 11.83
C PHE A 228 -10.49 -6.94 11.51
N GLY A 229 -10.54 -7.31 10.23
CA GLY A 229 -11.20 -8.54 9.80
C GLY A 229 -11.23 -8.75 8.31
N ASP A 230 -11.86 -9.85 7.89
CA ASP A 230 -12.03 -10.20 6.48
C ASP A 230 -13.17 -9.41 5.84
N LEU A 231 -12.85 -8.65 4.81
CA LEU A 231 -13.82 -7.89 4.04
C LEU A 231 -14.71 -8.80 3.15
N ALA A 232 -14.23 -9.99 2.81
CA ALA A 232 -14.96 -10.95 2.00
C ALA A 232 -15.94 -11.82 2.82
N ASP A 233 -15.76 -11.89 4.13
CA ASP A 233 -16.66 -12.61 5.04
C ASP A 233 -17.78 -11.69 5.55
N GLU A 234 -19.01 -11.97 5.16
CA GLU A 234 -20.19 -11.20 5.58
C GLU A 234 -20.47 -11.26 7.07
N THR A 235 -19.98 -12.29 7.74
CA THR A 235 -20.15 -12.47 9.19
C THR A 235 -19.11 -11.73 10.01
N SER A 236 -18.03 -11.25 9.37
CA SER A 236 -16.94 -10.55 10.03
C SER A 236 -17.41 -9.23 10.68
N SER A 237 -16.74 -8.84 11.76
CA SER A 237 -17.01 -7.58 12.45
C SER A 237 -16.84 -6.35 11.56
N VAL A 238 -15.86 -6.37 10.67
CA VAL A 238 -15.63 -5.31 9.67
C VAL A 238 -16.82 -5.16 8.75
N ARG A 239 -17.31 -6.26 8.17
CA ARG A 239 -18.47 -6.24 7.24
C ARG A 239 -19.75 -5.76 7.95
N LYS A 240 -20.00 -6.23 9.17
CA LYS A 240 -21.14 -5.79 9.98
C LYS A 240 -21.07 -4.30 10.27
N LEU A 241 -19.90 -3.76 10.61
CA LEU A 241 -19.74 -2.32 10.83
C LEU A 241 -20.00 -1.51 9.56
N LEU A 242 -19.41 -1.93 8.44
CA LEU A 242 -19.57 -1.24 7.14
C LEU A 242 -21.00 -1.30 6.59
N ALA A 243 -21.75 -2.37 6.90
CA ALA A 243 -23.15 -2.49 6.50
C ALA A 243 -24.09 -1.56 7.33
N ASN A 244 -23.73 -1.28 8.59
CA ASN A 244 -24.60 -0.57 9.53
C ASN A 244 -24.19 0.88 9.81
N ARG A 245 -23.02 1.30 9.34
CA ARG A 245 -22.43 2.60 9.63
C ARG A 245 -21.92 3.28 8.36
N PHE A 246 -22.07 4.59 8.31
CA PHE A 246 -21.46 5.37 7.23
C PHE A 246 -19.94 5.41 7.41
N ALA A 247 -19.23 5.05 6.34
CA ALA A 247 -17.78 4.97 6.31
C ALA A 247 -17.23 5.63 5.05
N ILE A 248 -16.15 6.35 5.22
CA ILE A 248 -15.41 6.98 4.12
C ILE A 248 -14.04 6.33 3.93
N ARG A 249 -13.44 6.50 2.77
CA ARG A 249 -12.08 6.09 2.44
C ARG A 249 -11.30 7.28 1.92
N ARG A 250 -10.00 7.25 2.14
CA ARG A 250 -9.10 8.30 1.62
C ARG A 250 -9.06 8.27 0.09
N SER A 251 -9.28 9.42 -0.54
CA SER A 251 -9.17 9.66 -1.98
C SER A 251 -9.69 8.51 -2.87
N PRO A 252 -10.99 8.18 -2.80
CA PRO A 252 -11.59 7.06 -3.52
C PRO A 252 -11.51 7.23 -5.05
N THR A 253 -11.46 8.47 -5.53
CA THR A 253 -11.37 8.87 -6.94
C THR A 253 -10.09 8.37 -7.63
N LEU A 254 -9.02 8.13 -6.87
CA LEU A 254 -7.75 7.63 -7.41
C LEU A 254 -7.77 6.16 -7.84
N GLY A 255 -8.86 5.43 -7.61
CA GLY A 255 -9.03 4.04 -8.04
C GLY A 255 -8.08 3.03 -7.39
N THR A 256 -7.37 3.41 -6.34
CA THR A 256 -6.45 2.52 -5.61
C THR A 256 -7.17 1.52 -4.71
N LYS A 257 -8.46 1.74 -4.43
CA LYS A 257 -9.32 0.92 -3.59
C LYS A 257 -8.72 0.65 -2.19
N PRO A 258 -8.62 1.66 -1.32
CA PRO A 258 -8.15 1.51 0.07
C PRO A 258 -8.93 0.46 0.84
N CYS A 259 -8.25 -0.32 1.71
CA CYS A 259 -8.86 -1.27 2.64
C CYS A 259 -8.84 -0.78 4.10
N VAL A 260 -8.58 0.51 4.30
CA VAL A 260 -8.79 1.21 5.56
C VAL A 260 -10.00 2.12 5.40
N TYR A 261 -10.96 1.98 6.31
CA TYR A 261 -12.22 2.71 6.33
C TYR A 261 -12.31 3.54 7.61
N TYR A 262 -12.93 4.71 7.50
CA TYR A 262 -13.13 5.61 8.64
C TYR A 262 -14.62 5.80 8.86
N LEU A 263 -15.10 5.48 10.06
CA LEU A 263 -16.47 5.80 10.50
C LEU A 263 -16.50 7.24 10.98
N VAL A 264 -17.40 8.01 10.47
CA VAL A 264 -17.60 9.44 10.76
C VAL A 264 -18.95 9.72 11.40
#